data_20a622fcc57f24e77846077ccdfcf557
#
_entry.id   20a622fcc57f24e77846077ccdfcf557
#
_cell.length_a   1.000
_cell.length_b   1.000
_cell.length_c   1.000
_cell.angle_alpha   90.00
_cell.angle_beta   90.00
_cell.angle_gamma   90.00
#
_symmetry.space_group_name_H-M   'P 1'
#
loop_
_entity.id
_entity.type
_entity.pdbx_description
1 polymer ?
#
loop_
_entity_poly.entity_id
_entity_poly.type
_entity_poly.pdbx_seq_one_letter_code
_entity_poly.pdbx_strand_id
1 'polypeptide(L)'
;TPYYDFNEDIPKQVTNSLDAEINSVFSDSIIDRDGVRLIKFTRRTLDDLYKDGLLQEIKPFKSSRIVYLMKGNEAEEVVYSSIVKQDGLRSYINSKIEIAGLQKYENQLTELFFDIVQPNVSLNEELTRQDLQSKLNAISYTRGIVNQGSRIIARGEVIDGNKLGILNSLKKEYESKVWSSSSYYVVVFGYVLLVSLALLMLFLFIKKYRSDIFDNNTKVTFIFFNILFAVMMTVGVMK
;
A
#
# COMPACT_ATOMS: atom_id res chain seq x y z
N THR A 1 -3.01 9.58 -2.97
CA THR A 1 -3.49 10.85 -2.38
C THR A 1 -4.59 10.51 -1.39
N PRO A 2 -4.63 11.12 -0.17
CA PRO A 2 -5.70 10.87 0.78
C PRO A 2 -7.03 11.43 0.29
N TYR A 3 -8.11 10.69 0.57
CA TYR A 3 -9.48 11.08 0.30
C TYR A 3 -10.19 11.38 1.62
N TYR A 4 -10.97 12.45 1.64
CA TYR A 4 -11.78 12.88 2.77
C TYR A 4 -13.22 13.02 2.34
N ASP A 5 -14.14 12.52 3.13
CA ASP A 5 -15.58 12.70 2.94
C ASP A 5 -16.04 14.02 3.54
N PHE A 6 -16.81 14.78 2.79
CA PHE A 6 -17.44 15.99 3.23
C PHE A 6 -18.93 15.74 3.45
N ASN A 7 -19.38 15.84 4.71
CA ASN A 7 -20.78 15.66 5.07
C ASN A 7 -21.52 17.00 4.96
N GLU A 8 -22.41 17.11 3.97
CA GLU A 8 -23.22 18.31 3.71
C GLU A 8 -24.42 18.48 4.65
N ASP A 9 -24.78 17.46 5.40
CA ASP A 9 -25.94 17.52 6.30
C ASP A 9 -25.59 18.12 7.67
N ILE A 10 -24.35 18.01 8.12
CA ILE A 10 -23.89 18.59 9.37
C ILE A 10 -24.04 20.11 9.38
N PRO A 11 -23.56 20.86 8.37
CA PRO A 11 -23.78 22.30 8.30
C PRO A 11 -25.26 22.72 8.41
N LYS A 12 -26.17 21.98 7.73
CA LYS A 12 -27.62 22.24 7.77
C LYS A 12 -28.18 22.01 9.17
N GLN A 13 -27.80 20.92 9.84
CA GLN A 13 -28.24 20.59 11.19
C GLN A 13 -27.78 21.66 12.18
N VAL A 14 -26.50 22.05 12.14
CA VAL A 14 -25.92 23.06 13.01
C VAL A 14 -26.60 24.42 12.79
N THR A 15 -26.86 24.80 11.54
CA THR A 15 -27.54 26.07 11.23
C THR A 15 -28.97 26.08 11.74
N ASN A 16 -29.68 24.95 11.71
CA ASN A 16 -31.06 24.84 12.21
C ASN A 16 -31.14 24.93 13.74
N SER A 17 -30.14 24.44 14.48
CA SER A 17 -30.10 24.54 15.93
C SER A 17 -29.61 25.89 16.45
N LEU A 18 -28.99 26.70 15.61
CA LEU A 18 -28.30 27.93 15.99
C LEU A 18 -29.18 28.92 16.75
N ASP A 19 -30.41 29.16 16.28
CA ASP A 19 -31.30 30.16 16.87
C ASP A 19 -31.74 29.75 18.30
N ALA A 20 -31.91 28.44 18.55
CA ALA A 20 -32.21 27.92 19.87
C ALA A 20 -31.01 28.07 20.82
N GLU A 21 -29.81 27.74 20.35
CA GLU A 21 -28.59 27.80 21.15
C GLU A 21 -28.16 29.25 21.47
N ILE A 22 -28.36 30.19 20.55
CA ILE A 22 -28.11 31.62 20.85
C ILE A 22 -29.00 32.08 21.99
N ASN A 23 -30.28 31.69 21.99
CA ASN A 23 -31.21 32.05 23.07
C ASN A 23 -30.87 31.39 24.43
N SER A 24 -30.13 30.28 24.41
CA SER A 24 -29.67 29.61 25.65
C SER A 24 -28.42 30.27 26.25
N VAL A 25 -27.52 30.75 25.40
CA VAL A 25 -26.22 31.33 25.83
C VAL A 25 -26.31 32.82 26.15
N PHE A 26 -27.18 33.59 25.48
CA PHE A 26 -27.32 35.01 25.65
C PHE A 26 -28.60 35.38 26.40
N SER A 27 -28.49 36.33 27.35
CA SER A 27 -29.65 36.85 28.07
C SER A 27 -30.56 37.69 27.17
N ASP A 28 -31.87 37.73 27.46
CA ASP A 28 -32.86 38.46 26.66
C ASP A 28 -32.47 39.93 26.43
N SER A 29 -31.89 40.60 27.42
CA SER A 29 -31.45 41.98 27.30
C SER A 29 -30.29 42.21 26.30
N ILE A 30 -29.47 41.16 26.03
CA ILE A 30 -28.42 41.19 25.02
C ILE A 30 -29.05 40.88 23.65
N ILE A 31 -29.95 39.92 23.58
CA ILE A 31 -30.67 39.55 22.37
C ILE A 31 -31.47 40.72 21.85
N ASP A 32 -32.19 41.42 22.70
CA ASP A 32 -33.00 42.62 22.30
C ASP A 32 -32.14 43.74 21.71
N ARG A 33 -30.90 43.91 22.22
CA ARG A 33 -30.01 44.98 21.76
C ARG A 33 -29.12 44.62 20.58
N ASP A 34 -28.48 43.47 20.66
CA ASP A 34 -27.41 43.06 19.77
C ASP A 34 -27.72 41.75 19.01
N GLY A 35 -28.85 41.09 19.30
CA GLY A 35 -29.17 39.73 18.80
C GLY A 35 -29.08 39.60 17.29
N VAL A 36 -29.64 40.53 16.53
CA VAL A 36 -29.56 40.48 15.05
C VAL A 36 -28.12 40.47 14.54
N ARG A 37 -27.23 41.24 15.20
CA ARG A 37 -25.82 41.32 14.84
C ARG A 37 -25.09 40.03 15.22
N LEU A 38 -25.41 39.46 16.38
CA LEU A 38 -24.83 38.20 16.89
C LEU A 38 -25.25 37.02 15.98
N ILE A 39 -26.54 36.89 15.68
CA ILE A 39 -27.07 35.85 14.78
C ILE A 39 -26.42 35.94 13.39
N LYS A 40 -26.37 37.14 12.82
CA LYS A 40 -25.76 37.37 11.50
C LYS A 40 -24.28 37.02 11.49
N PHE A 41 -23.55 37.40 12.54
CA PHE A 41 -22.13 37.07 12.70
C PHE A 41 -21.92 35.55 12.80
N THR A 42 -22.68 34.87 13.67
CA THR A 42 -22.54 33.43 13.90
C THR A 42 -22.86 32.63 12.67
N ARG A 43 -23.97 32.94 11.96
CA ARG A 43 -24.32 32.28 10.69
C ARG A 43 -23.19 32.44 9.66
N ARG A 44 -22.71 33.66 9.45
CA ARG A 44 -21.64 33.90 8.49
C ARG A 44 -20.34 33.16 8.86
N THR A 45 -20.00 33.12 10.15
CA THR A 45 -18.81 32.42 10.62
C THR A 45 -18.94 30.89 10.45
N LEU A 46 -20.16 30.34 10.66
CA LEU A 46 -20.45 28.93 10.38
C LEU A 46 -20.38 28.62 8.86
N ASP A 47 -20.97 29.49 8.03
CA ASP A 47 -20.92 29.32 6.57
C ASP A 47 -19.45 29.33 6.07
N ASP A 48 -18.64 30.28 6.55
CA ASP A 48 -17.21 30.33 6.21
C ASP A 48 -16.47 29.08 6.70
N LEU A 49 -16.70 28.65 7.94
CA LEU A 49 -16.08 27.47 8.53
C LEU A 49 -16.39 26.19 7.74
N TYR A 50 -17.67 25.99 7.45
CA TYR A 50 -18.12 24.79 6.74
C TYR A 50 -17.84 24.83 5.24
N LYS A 51 -17.61 26.00 4.64
CA LYS A 51 -17.13 26.11 3.27
C LYS A 51 -15.72 25.50 3.14
N ASP A 52 -14.85 25.81 4.10
CA ASP A 52 -13.47 25.28 4.14
C ASP A 52 -13.44 23.84 4.69
N GLY A 53 -14.45 23.46 5.45
CA GLY A 53 -14.59 22.18 6.14
C GLY A 53 -13.84 22.14 7.46
N LEU A 54 -14.42 21.41 8.44
CA LEU A 54 -13.82 21.14 9.73
C LEU A 54 -13.42 19.67 9.88
N LEU A 55 -12.14 19.42 10.06
CA LEU A 55 -11.58 18.08 10.10
C LEU A 55 -11.84 17.41 11.46
N GLN A 56 -12.40 16.19 11.42
CA GLN A 56 -12.69 15.38 12.60
C GLN A 56 -11.41 14.86 13.29
N GLU A 57 -10.47 14.38 12.48
CA GLU A 57 -9.24 13.76 12.99
C GLU A 57 -8.01 14.33 12.31
N ILE A 58 -7.00 14.71 13.09
CA ILE A 58 -5.77 15.30 12.58
C ILE A 58 -4.79 14.18 12.27
N LYS A 59 -4.45 14.00 10.98
CA LYS A 59 -3.33 13.16 10.57
C LYS A 59 -2.07 14.00 10.36
N PRO A 60 -0.87 13.49 10.64
CA PRO A 60 0.38 14.25 10.54
C PRO A 60 0.84 14.40 9.08
N PHE A 61 0.04 15.07 8.26
CA PHE A 61 0.42 15.39 6.88
C PHE A 61 1.10 16.76 6.79
N LYS A 62 1.97 16.92 5.79
CA LYS A 62 2.55 18.24 5.48
C LYS A 62 1.44 19.19 5.05
N SER A 63 1.50 20.44 5.52
CA SER A 63 0.48 21.46 5.26
C SER A 63 0.23 21.72 3.77
N SER A 64 1.26 21.63 2.93
CA SER A 64 1.18 21.80 1.47
C SER A 64 0.69 20.58 0.70
N ARG A 65 0.28 19.51 1.40
CA ARG A 65 -0.17 18.28 0.74
C ARG A 65 -1.54 18.50 0.08
N ILE A 66 -1.67 18.07 -1.16
CA ILE A 66 -2.95 18.00 -1.85
C ILE A 66 -3.71 16.77 -1.34
N VAL A 67 -4.99 16.95 -1.05
CA VAL A 67 -5.95 15.92 -0.65
C VAL A 67 -7.20 16.04 -1.51
N TYR A 68 -7.97 14.95 -1.63
CA TYR A 68 -9.26 14.96 -2.31
C TYR A 68 -10.39 15.07 -1.29
N LEU A 69 -11.24 16.07 -1.47
CA LEU A 69 -12.45 16.29 -0.68
C LEU A 69 -13.66 15.80 -1.48
N MET A 70 -14.32 14.75 -0.99
CA MET A 70 -15.49 14.14 -1.63
C MET A 70 -16.76 14.87 -1.19
N LYS A 71 -17.39 15.58 -2.14
CA LYS A 71 -18.71 16.18 -1.96
C LYS A 71 -19.72 15.41 -2.81
N GLY A 72 -20.50 14.55 -2.17
CA GLY A 72 -21.33 13.58 -2.90
C GLY A 72 -20.50 12.68 -3.81
N ASN A 73 -20.69 12.77 -5.13
CA ASN A 73 -19.95 11.98 -6.13
C ASN A 73 -18.79 12.73 -6.79
N GLU A 74 -18.51 13.96 -6.35
CA GLU A 74 -17.45 14.79 -6.93
C GLU A 74 -16.25 14.86 -5.99
N ALA A 75 -15.05 14.78 -6.56
CA ALA A 75 -13.79 14.91 -5.83
C ALA A 75 -13.16 16.27 -6.16
N GLU A 76 -13.02 17.12 -5.17
CA GLU A 76 -12.36 18.42 -5.27
C GLU A 76 -10.93 18.33 -4.74
N GLU A 77 -9.96 18.83 -5.51
CA GLU A 77 -8.58 18.93 -5.04
C GLU A 77 -8.43 20.16 -4.14
N VAL A 78 -8.04 19.92 -2.89
CA VAL A 78 -7.81 20.98 -1.91
C VAL A 78 -6.45 20.80 -1.24
N VAL A 79 -5.87 21.90 -0.76
CA VAL A 79 -4.65 21.85 0.04
C VAL A 79 -5.02 21.50 1.48
N TYR A 80 -4.34 20.52 2.08
CA TYR A 80 -4.65 20.07 3.45
C TYR A 80 -4.68 21.18 4.49
N SER A 81 -3.90 22.25 4.31
CA SER A 81 -3.90 23.41 5.21
C SER A 81 -5.11 24.33 5.06
N SER A 82 -5.90 24.22 3.97
CA SER A 82 -7.12 25.01 3.83
C SER A 82 -8.28 24.47 4.66
N ILE A 83 -8.23 23.20 5.02
CA ILE A 83 -9.24 22.57 5.88
C ILE A 83 -8.96 23.00 7.33
N VAL A 84 -9.98 23.51 8.01
CA VAL A 84 -9.87 23.94 9.41
C VAL A 84 -9.70 22.70 10.29
N LYS A 85 -8.75 22.75 11.21
CA LYS A 85 -8.49 21.66 12.15
C LYS A 85 -9.14 21.95 13.49
N GLN A 86 -9.55 20.90 14.18
CA GLN A 86 -10.23 21.05 15.47
C GLN A 86 -9.37 21.76 16.54
N ASP A 87 -8.05 21.54 16.53
CA ASP A 87 -7.11 22.23 17.42
C ASP A 87 -6.95 23.73 17.11
N GLY A 88 -7.16 24.11 15.83
CA GLY A 88 -7.13 25.50 15.35
C GLY A 88 -8.46 26.25 15.46
N LEU A 89 -9.56 25.57 15.80
CA LEU A 89 -10.90 26.13 15.80
C LEU A 89 -11.02 27.36 16.73
N ARG A 90 -10.45 27.30 17.93
CA ARG A 90 -10.46 28.45 18.88
C ARG A 90 -9.80 29.68 18.27
N SER A 91 -8.62 29.53 17.70
CA SER A 91 -7.90 30.65 17.08
C SER A 91 -8.66 31.19 15.86
N TYR A 92 -9.29 30.32 15.09
CA TYR A 92 -10.13 30.69 13.96
C TYR A 92 -11.33 31.55 14.42
N ILE A 93 -12.09 31.10 15.43
CA ILE A 93 -13.24 31.81 15.99
C ILE A 93 -12.82 33.16 16.57
N ASN A 94 -11.77 33.19 17.39
CA ASN A 94 -11.31 34.42 18.01
C ASN A 94 -10.87 35.45 16.98
N SER A 95 -10.19 35.07 15.91
CA SER A 95 -9.83 35.98 14.83
C SER A 95 -11.08 36.58 14.13
N LYS A 96 -12.13 35.78 13.92
CA LYS A 96 -13.39 36.25 13.35
C LYS A 96 -14.12 37.22 14.29
N ILE A 97 -14.14 36.95 15.59
CA ILE A 97 -14.73 37.82 16.64
C ILE A 97 -14.00 39.18 16.68
N GLU A 98 -12.67 39.17 16.63
CA GLU A 98 -11.85 40.36 16.58
C GLU A 98 -12.15 41.24 15.38
N ILE A 99 -12.16 40.63 14.17
CA ILE A 99 -12.49 41.33 12.91
C ILE A 99 -13.90 41.92 12.95
N ALA A 100 -14.86 41.23 13.56
CA ALA A 100 -16.25 41.71 13.69
C ALA A 100 -16.45 42.79 14.79
N GLY A 101 -15.45 43.05 15.62
CA GLY A 101 -15.55 44.00 16.73
C GLY A 101 -16.53 43.53 17.84
N LEU A 102 -16.54 42.23 18.11
CA LEU A 102 -17.44 41.55 19.05
C LEU A 102 -16.72 41.04 20.30
N GLN A 103 -15.53 41.55 20.60
CA GLN A 103 -14.69 41.11 21.74
C GLN A 103 -15.45 41.13 23.08
N LYS A 104 -16.42 42.03 23.21
CA LYS A 104 -17.29 42.10 24.39
C LYS A 104 -18.03 40.81 24.69
N TYR A 105 -18.31 40.00 23.65
CA TYR A 105 -19.05 38.74 23.71
C TYR A 105 -18.16 37.51 23.41
N GLU A 106 -16.84 37.66 23.48
CA GLU A 106 -15.88 36.63 23.10
C GLU A 106 -16.11 35.30 23.83
N ASN A 107 -16.28 35.34 25.15
CA ASN A 107 -16.46 34.12 25.96
C ASN A 107 -17.76 33.40 25.55
N GLN A 108 -18.88 34.11 25.48
CA GLN A 108 -20.19 33.53 25.12
C GLN A 108 -20.21 33.00 23.68
N LEU A 109 -19.62 33.78 22.76
CA LEU A 109 -19.52 33.31 21.35
C LEU A 109 -18.62 32.09 21.23
N THR A 110 -17.51 32.07 21.94
CA THR A 110 -16.61 30.91 21.92
C THR A 110 -17.30 29.67 22.49
N GLU A 111 -17.99 29.78 23.63
CA GLU A 111 -18.78 28.71 24.22
C GLU A 111 -19.85 28.22 23.25
N LEU A 112 -20.66 29.12 22.67
CA LEU A 112 -21.67 28.79 21.66
C LEU A 112 -21.09 27.98 20.49
N PHE A 113 -19.97 28.45 19.90
CA PHE A 113 -19.35 27.74 18.80
C PHE A 113 -18.85 26.35 19.19
N PHE A 114 -18.28 26.19 20.39
CA PHE A 114 -17.82 24.87 20.85
C PHE A 114 -18.95 23.89 21.16
N ASP A 115 -20.13 24.40 21.51
CA ASP A 115 -21.32 23.57 21.78
C ASP A 115 -22.01 23.11 20.48
N ILE A 116 -22.06 23.97 19.45
CA ILE A 116 -22.81 23.68 18.23
C ILE A 116 -21.98 23.09 17.09
N VAL A 117 -20.68 23.43 17.01
CA VAL A 117 -19.86 23.06 15.86
C VAL A 117 -19.47 21.58 15.90
N GLN A 118 -19.79 20.85 14.83
CA GLN A 118 -19.42 19.46 14.65
C GLN A 118 -18.53 19.30 13.42
N PRO A 119 -17.51 18.44 13.48
CA PRO A 119 -16.69 18.15 12.32
C PRO A 119 -17.52 17.57 11.16
N ASN A 120 -17.29 18.08 9.96
CA ASN A 120 -17.99 17.63 8.75
C ASN A 120 -17.05 17.03 7.71
N VAL A 121 -15.75 16.95 8.00
CA VAL A 121 -14.74 16.33 7.14
C VAL A 121 -14.09 15.17 7.88
N SER A 122 -14.13 13.98 7.30
CA SER A 122 -13.51 12.77 7.85
C SER A 122 -12.67 12.04 6.82
N LEU A 123 -11.60 11.35 7.26
CA LEU A 123 -10.75 10.59 6.36
C LEU A 123 -11.50 9.37 5.82
N ASN A 124 -11.58 9.24 4.49
CA ASN A 124 -12.06 8.03 3.82
C ASN A 124 -10.89 7.05 3.64
N GLU A 125 -10.73 6.15 4.62
CA GLU A 125 -9.65 5.17 4.60
C GLU A 125 -9.80 4.17 3.45
N GLU A 126 -11.04 3.80 3.11
CA GLU A 126 -11.31 2.81 2.06
C GLU A 126 -10.93 3.35 0.67
N LEU A 127 -11.41 4.53 0.28
CA LEU A 127 -11.03 5.16 -0.99
C LEU A 127 -9.53 5.46 -1.05
N THR A 128 -8.95 5.92 0.07
CA THR A 128 -7.50 6.17 0.16
C THR A 128 -6.71 4.90 -0.06
N ARG A 129 -7.13 3.77 0.51
CA ARG A 129 -6.50 2.47 0.35
C ARG A 129 -6.66 1.94 -1.07
N GLN A 130 -7.86 2.06 -1.66
CA GLN A 130 -8.15 1.63 -3.03
C GLN A 130 -7.31 2.41 -4.05
N ASP A 131 -7.18 3.73 -3.92
CA ASP A 131 -6.33 4.57 -4.77
C ASP A 131 -4.85 4.15 -4.66
N LEU A 132 -4.36 3.91 -3.44
CA LEU A 132 -3.00 3.42 -3.22
C LEU A 132 -2.79 2.07 -3.89
N GLN A 133 -3.70 1.13 -3.70
CA GLN A 133 -3.61 -0.21 -4.29
C GLN A 133 -3.65 -0.15 -5.82
N SER A 134 -4.54 0.67 -6.38
CA SER A 134 -4.64 0.89 -7.83
C SER A 134 -3.33 1.46 -8.41
N LYS A 135 -2.75 2.46 -7.75
CA LYS A 135 -1.46 3.04 -8.14
C LYS A 135 -0.30 2.04 -8.02
N LEU A 136 -0.29 1.22 -6.97
CA LEU A 136 0.71 0.16 -6.83
C LEU A 136 0.57 -0.89 -7.93
N ASN A 137 -0.66 -1.30 -8.25
CA ASN A 137 -0.92 -2.25 -9.33
C ASN A 137 -0.60 -1.69 -10.72
N ALA A 138 -0.70 -0.38 -10.91
CA ALA A 138 -0.33 0.32 -12.14
C ALA A 138 1.19 0.45 -12.32
N ILE A 139 1.99 0.28 -11.25
CA ILE A 139 3.44 0.20 -11.36
C ILE A 139 3.79 -1.12 -12.03
N SER A 140 4.18 -1.06 -13.30
CA SER A 140 4.68 -2.23 -14.01
C SER A 140 5.93 -2.76 -13.32
N TYR A 141 5.89 -4.00 -12.84
CA TYR A 141 7.07 -4.70 -12.30
C TYR A 141 8.10 -4.99 -13.39
N THR A 142 7.74 -4.79 -14.67
CA THR A 142 8.61 -5.00 -15.83
C THR A 142 9.12 -3.65 -16.35
N ARG A 143 10.41 -3.42 -16.28
CA ARG A 143 11.09 -2.26 -16.89
C ARG A 143 11.21 -2.40 -18.41
N GLY A 144 10.11 -2.67 -19.10
CA GLY A 144 10.08 -2.85 -20.54
C GLY A 144 9.85 -4.30 -20.95
N ILE A 145 9.47 -4.48 -22.22
CA ILE A 145 9.27 -5.78 -22.87
C ILE A 145 10.45 -6.02 -23.78
N VAL A 146 11.11 -7.16 -23.61
CA VAL A 146 12.14 -7.66 -24.55
C VAL A 146 11.49 -8.69 -25.43
N ASN A 147 11.42 -8.43 -26.74
CA ASN A 147 10.81 -9.36 -27.69
C ASN A 147 11.67 -10.62 -27.85
N GLN A 148 11.01 -11.76 -28.03
CA GLN A 148 11.69 -13.02 -28.31
C GLN A 148 12.55 -12.87 -29.57
N GLY A 149 13.81 -13.32 -29.49
CA GLY A 149 14.77 -13.23 -30.61
C GLY A 149 15.55 -11.90 -30.64
N SER A 150 15.24 -10.91 -29.82
CA SER A 150 16.04 -9.70 -29.75
C SER A 150 17.37 -9.95 -29.02
N ARG A 151 18.45 -9.41 -29.55
CA ARG A 151 19.77 -9.52 -28.93
C ARG A 151 19.86 -8.56 -27.75
N ILE A 152 20.04 -9.08 -26.54
CA ILE A 152 20.16 -8.29 -25.30
C ILE A 152 21.58 -7.72 -25.14
N ILE A 153 22.59 -8.52 -25.49
CA ILE A 153 24.00 -8.16 -25.38
C ILE A 153 24.81 -8.73 -26.53
N ALA A 154 25.82 -7.98 -27.01
CA ALA A 154 26.78 -8.43 -27.99
C ALA A 154 28.09 -8.88 -27.30
N ARG A 155 28.87 -9.71 -27.99
CA ARG A 155 30.19 -10.14 -27.50
C ARG A 155 31.12 -8.94 -27.39
N GLY A 156 31.70 -8.72 -26.20
CA GLY A 156 32.59 -7.59 -25.92
C GLY A 156 31.89 -6.29 -25.51
N GLU A 157 30.57 -6.29 -25.39
CA GLU A 157 29.79 -5.16 -24.94
C GLU A 157 29.81 -5.03 -23.42
N VAL A 158 29.92 -3.79 -22.90
CA VAL A 158 29.88 -3.52 -21.44
C VAL A 158 28.44 -3.69 -20.91
N ILE A 159 28.32 -4.40 -19.81
CA ILE A 159 27.03 -4.61 -19.13
C ILE A 159 26.77 -3.39 -18.24
N ASP A 160 25.81 -2.56 -18.63
CA ASP A 160 25.28 -1.49 -17.78
C ASP A 160 24.19 -2.01 -16.81
N GLY A 161 23.76 -1.15 -15.86
CA GLY A 161 22.78 -1.54 -14.86
C GLY A 161 21.42 -1.98 -15.45
N ASN A 162 21.01 -1.42 -16.60
CA ASN A 162 19.77 -1.81 -17.26
C ASN A 162 19.89 -3.20 -17.91
N LYS A 163 20.98 -3.47 -18.62
CA LYS A 163 21.26 -4.77 -19.21
C LYS A 163 21.42 -5.85 -18.16
N LEU A 164 22.08 -5.53 -17.04
CA LEU A 164 22.18 -6.45 -15.90
C LEU A 164 20.81 -6.82 -15.35
N GLY A 165 19.90 -5.83 -15.21
CA GLY A 165 18.52 -6.07 -14.78
C GLY A 165 17.76 -7.01 -15.72
N ILE A 166 17.89 -6.80 -17.05
CA ILE A 166 17.26 -7.66 -18.07
C ILE A 166 17.82 -9.08 -18.00
N LEU A 167 19.15 -9.23 -17.90
CA LEU A 167 19.80 -10.54 -17.79
C LEU A 167 19.39 -11.31 -16.52
N ASN A 168 19.32 -10.61 -15.39
CA ASN A 168 18.85 -11.23 -14.15
C ASN A 168 17.37 -11.66 -14.20
N SER A 169 16.52 -10.88 -14.87
CA SER A 169 15.12 -11.23 -15.09
C SER A 169 14.99 -12.44 -16.02
N LEU A 170 15.76 -12.48 -17.09
CA LEU A 170 15.81 -13.62 -18.01
C LEU A 170 16.31 -14.89 -17.32
N LYS A 171 17.36 -14.77 -16.49
CA LYS A 171 17.90 -15.87 -15.69
C LYS A 171 16.80 -16.44 -14.77
N LYS A 172 16.08 -15.56 -14.04
CA LYS A 172 14.97 -15.97 -13.15
C LYS A 172 13.84 -16.67 -13.93
N GLU A 173 13.47 -16.15 -15.11
CA GLU A 173 12.43 -16.75 -15.94
C GLU A 173 12.87 -18.11 -16.47
N TYR A 174 14.10 -18.25 -16.92
CA TYR A 174 14.67 -19.51 -17.38
C TYR A 174 14.74 -20.54 -16.23
N GLU A 175 15.25 -20.14 -15.08
CA GLU A 175 15.28 -20.99 -13.89
C GLU A 175 13.88 -21.45 -13.48
N SER A 176 12.88 -20.56 -13.51
CA SER A 176 11.50 -20.92 -13.16
C SER A 176 10.86 -21.90 -14.16
N LYS A 177 11.22 -21.81 -15.44
CA LYS A 177 10.74 -22.74 -16.48
C LYS A 177 11.43 -24.10 -16.42
N VAL A 178 12.75 -24.11 -16.17
CA VAL A 178 13.54 -25.35 -16.09
C VAL A 178 13.32 -26.07 -14.75
N TRP A 179 13.11 -25.32 -13.68
CA TRP A 179 12.95 -25.84 -12.32
C TRP A 179 11.52 -25.75 -11.81
N SER A 180 10.50 -25.69 -12.70
CA SER A 180 9.14 -25.91 -12.19
C SER A 180 9.13 -27.23 -11.42
N SER A 181 8.61 -27.23 -10.21
CA SER A 181 8.70 -28.37 -9.27
C SER A 181 8.28 -29.71 -9.88
N SER A 182 7.37 -29.70 -10.84
CA SER A 182 6.92 -30.87 -11.59
C SER A 182 8.00 -31.43 -12.53
N SER A 183 8.76 -30.56 -13.21
CA SER A 183 9.84 -30.99 -14.11
C SER A 183 11.06 -31.52 -13.39
N TYR A 184 11.37 -30.95 -12.20
CA TYR A 184 12.50 -31.41 -11.38
C TYR A 184 12.37 -32.90 -10.99
N TYR A 185 11.21 -33.30 -10.47
CA TYR A 185 10.97 -34.68 -10.07
C TYR A 185 11.02 -35.65 -11.26
N VAL A 186 10.52 -35.25 -12.42
CA VAL A 186 10.58 -36.07 -13.65
C VAL A 186 12.04 -36.25 -14.09
N VAL A 187 12.84 -35.20 -14.07
CA VAL A 187 14.28 -35.28 -14.43
C VAL A 187 15.05 -36.16 -13.45
N VAL A 188 14.85 -35.95 -12.15
CA VAL A 188 15.49 -36.77 -11.11
C VAL A 188 15.09 -38.24 -11.24
N PHE A 189 13.80 -38.51 -11.46
CA PHE A 189 13.31 -39.87 -11.71
C PHE A 189 13.97 -40.53 -12.94
N GLY A 190 14.11 -39.76 -14.06
CA GLY A 190 14.80 -40.21 -15.24
C GLY A 190 16.27 -40.64 -15.00
N TYR A 191 17.01 -39.80 -14.22
CA TYR A 191 18.40 -40.15 -13.83
C TYR A 191 18.47 -41.37 -12.92
N VAL A 192 17.61 -41.47 -11.93
CA VAL A 192 17.54 -42.64 -11.04
C VAL A 192 17.24 -43.92 -11.82
N LEU A 193 16.29 -43.86 -12.74
CA LEU A 193 15.93 -44.98 -13.60
C LEU A 193 17.10 -45.43 -14.48
N LEU A 194 17.78 -44.45 -15.13
CA LEU A 194 18.94 -44.73 -15.99
C LEU A 194 20.09 -45.41 -15.20
N VAL A 195 20.43 -44.85 -14.02
CA VAL A 195 21.47 -45.43 -13.18
C VAL A 195 21.08 -46.84 -12.67
N SER A 196 19.81 -47.00 -12.26
CA SER A 196 19.31 -48.28 -11.81
C SER A 196 19.39 -49.36 -12.91
N LEU A 197 19.06 -49.01 -14.14
CA LEU A 197 19.13 -49.90 -15.33
C LEU A 197 20.58 -50.30 -15.65
N ALA A 198 21.53 -49.33 -15.56
CA ALA A 198 22.95 -49.61 -15.78
C ALA A 198 23.49 -50.56 -14.72
N LEU A 199 23.14 -50.36 -13.42
CA LEU A 199 23.54 -51.24 -12.33
C LEU A 199 22.91 -52.63 -12.46
N LEU A 200 21.66 -52.75 -12.93
CA LEU A 200 20.99 -54.01 -13.17
C LEU A 200 21.68 -54.74 -14.30
N MET A 201 22.04 -54.08 -15.39
CA MET A 201 22.79 -54.69 -16.48
C MET A 201 24.17 -55.22 -16.02
N LEU A 202 24.88 -54.44 -15.21
CA LEU A 202 26.14 -54.84 -14.63
C LEU A 202 25.95 -56.08 -13.74
N PHE A 203 24.93 -56.10 -12.90
CA PHE A 203 24.60 -57.22 -12.03
C PHE A 203 24.31 -58.51 -12.83
N LEU A 204 23.50 -58.42 -13.86
CA LEU A 204 23.20 -59.53 -14.77
C LEU A 204 24.44 -60.02 -15.52
N PHE A 205 25.31 -59.08 -15.92
CA PHE A 205 26.59 -59.44 -16.56
C PHE A 205 27.49 -60.27 -15.62
N ILE A 206 27.70 -59.79 -14.35
CA ILE A 206 28.49 -60.47 -13.36
C ILE A 206 27.89 -61.87 -13.08
N LYS A 207 26.59 -61.97 -12.93
CA LYS A 207 25.88 -63.24 -12.66
C LYS A 207 26.08 -64.24 -13.81
N LYS A 208 25.99 -63.78 -15.05
CA LYS A 208 26.02 -64.65 -16.24
C LYS A 208 27.45 -65.04 -16.64
N TYR A 209 28.41 -64.14 -16.58
CA TYR A 209 29.74 -64.32 -17.16
C TYR A 209 30.86 -64.46 -16.11
N ARG A 210 30.60 -64.06 -14.88
CA ARG A 210 31.61 -64.13 -13.81
C ARG A 210 30.99 -64.61 -12.47
N SER A 211 30.49 -65.85 -12.52
CA SER A 211 29.92 -66.53 -11.33
C SER A 211 30.88 -66.59 -10.18
N ASP A 212 32.18 -66.72 -10.45
CA ASP A 212 33.28 -66.70 -9.43
C ASP A 212 33.33 -65.39 -8.64
N ILE A 213 32.90 -64.29 -9.20
CA ILE A 213 32.78 -63.00 -8.49
C ILE A 213 31.40 -62.91 -7.83
N PHE A 214 30.34 -63.36 -8.54
CA PHE A 214 28.96 -63.30 -8.08
C PHE A 214 28.75 -64.09 -6.75
N ASP A 215 29.35 -65.24 -6.64
CA ASP A 215 29.23 -66.11 -5.46
C ASP A 215 30.02 -65.60 -4.27
N ASN A 216 30.85 -64.55 -4.44
CA ASN A 216 31.60 -63.92 -3.39
C ASN A 216 31.02 -62.56 -3.05
N ASN A 217 30.17 -62.50 -2.02
CA ASN A 217 29.50 -61.25 -1.60
C ASN A 217 30.46 -60.07 -1.34
N THR A 218 31.68 -60.35 -0.85
CA THR A 218 32.66 -59.27 -0.59
C THR A 218 33.12 -58.60 -1.89
N LYS A 219 33.38 -59.44 -2.94
CA LYS A 219 33.82 -58.91 -4.25
C LYS A 219 32.71 -58.10 -4.94
N VAL A 220 31.49 -58.60 -4.90
CA VAL A 220 30.31 -57.89 -5.44
C VAL A 220 30.10 -56.58 -4.75
N THR A 221 30.08 -56.57 -3.43
CA THR A 221 29.92 -55.36 -2.61
C THR A 221 31.03 -54.33 -2.92
N PHE A 222 32.28 -54.78 -3.05
CA PHE A 222 33.40 -53.91 -3.35
C PHE A 222 33.25 -53.22 -4.74
N ILE A 223 32.79 -53.94 -5.79
CA ILE A 223 32.55 -53.37 -7.10
C ILE A 223 31.46 -52.29 -7.03
N PHE A 224 30.32 -52.59 -6.43
CA PHE A 224 29.24 -51.63 -6.29
C PHE A 224 29.61 -50.40 -5.47
N PHE A 225 30.39 -50.60 -4.38
CA PHE A 225 30.91 -49.51 -3.56
C PHE A 225 31.81 -48.56 -4.35
N ASN A 226 32.74 -49.11 -5.17
CA ASN A 226 33.60 -48.29 -6.02
C ASN A 226 32.82 -47.48 -7.05
N ILE A 227 31.79 -48.06 -7.69
CA ILE A 227 30.94 -47.33 -8.63
C ILE A 227 30.19 -46.22 -7.93
N LEU A 228 29.60 -46.48 -6.76
CA LEU A 228 28.90 -45.47 -5.99
C LEU A 228 29.84 -44.34 -5.56
N PHE A 229 31.04 -44.66 -5.12
CA PHE A 229 32.07 -43.69 -4.75
C PHE A 229 32.47 -42.82 -5.95
N ALA A 230 32.68 -43.41 -7.12
CA ALA A 230 33.00 -42.68 -8.34
C ALA A 230 31.88 -41.70 -8.75
N VAL A 231 30.61 -42.13 -8.63
CA VAL A 231 29.46 -41.24 -8.89
C VAL A 231 29.41 -40.10 -7.88
N MET A 232 29.62 -40.35 -6.60
CA MET A 232 29.64 -39.29 -5.58
C MET A 232 30.76 -38.28 -5.84
N MET A 233 31.96 -38.73 -6.20
CA MET A 233 33.06 -37.84 -6.54
C MET A 233 32.76 -36.98 -7.77
N THR A 234 32.13 -37.54 -8.81
CA THR A 234 31.76 -36.80 -10.03
C THR A 234 30.76 -35.72 -9.70
N VAL A 235 29.73 -36.01 -8.89
CA VAL A 235 28.72 -35.03 -8.47
C VAL A 235 29.35 -33.92 -7.58
N GLY A 236 30.30 -34.30 -6.72
CA GLY A 236 30.99 -33.33 -5.85
C GLY A 236 31.88 -32.33 -6.60
N VAL A 237 32.48 -32.73 -7.70
CA VAL A 237 33.33 -31.85 -8.57
C VAL A 237 32.49 -30.94 -9.47
N MET A 238 31.27 -31.32 -9.84
CA MET A 238 30.37 -30.52 -10.67
C MET A 238 29.64 -29.41 -9.92
N LYS A 239 29.78 -29.28 -8.63
CA LYS A 239 29.15 -28.26 -7.79
C LYS A 239 30.11 -27.13 -7.47
#